data_ca42dca43b4d461cbbc350a9249b8d68
#
_entry.id   ca42dca43b4d461cbbc350a9249b8d68
#
_cell.length_a   1.000
_cell.length_b   1.000
_cell.length_c   1.000
_cell.angle_alpha   90.00
_cell.angle_beta   90.00
_cell.angle_gamma   90.00
#
_symmetry.space_group_name_H-M   'P 1'
#
loop_
_entity.id
_entity.type
_entity.pdbx_description
1 polymer ?
#
loop_
_entity_poly.entity_id
_entity_poly.type
_entity_poly.pdbx_seq_one_letter_code
_entity_poly.pdbx_strand_id
1 'polypeptide(L)'
;MTHDYIVKALAFDGEIRAYAALTTETVQEAQTRHYTWPTASAAMGRTMTATAMMGAMLKGDQKLTVTVDGQGPIGRIIADANAKGEVRAYVDHLQTHFPLNEQGKLDVRRAVGTNGSIMVVKDVGMKDYFSGASPIVSGELGEDFTYYYATSEQTPSSVGLGVLVNPDNTIKAAGGFIIQVMPGAKDETISKLEKAISEMTPVSKLIEQGLTPEGLLNEILGEDHVQILEKMPVQFECNCSHEKFLNAIKGLGEAEIQNMIKEDHGAEAVCHFCGNKYKYTEEELNVLLESLA
;
A
#
# COMPACT_ATOMS: atom_id res chain seq x y z
N MET A 1 1.75 19.92 -5.77
CA MET A 1 2.72 19.07 -5.03
C MET A 1 1.95 18.48 -3.88
N THR A 2 1.99 17.18 -3.69
CA THR A 2 1.37 16.54 -2.53
C THR A 2 2.12 16.97 -1.27
N HIS A 3 1.36 17.18 -0.18
CA HIS A 3 1.97 17.45 1.13
C HIS A 3 2.31 16.14 1.85
N ASP A 4 2.02 15.00 1.21
CA ASP A 4 2.30 13.68 1.74
C ASP A 4 3.78 13.34 1.59
N TYR A 5 4.34 12.73 2.63
CA TYR A 5 5.74 12.33 2.64
C TYR A 5 6.00 11.22 3.67
N ILE A 6 7.13 10.56 3.49
CA ILE A 6 7.67 9.56 4.41
C ILE A 6 8.94 10.09 5.04
N VAL A 7 9.08 9.85 6.34
CA VAL A 7 10.30 10.12 7.10
C VAL A 7 10.98 8.79 7.41
N LYS A 8 12.30 8.75 7.20
CA LYS A 8 13.18 7.68 7.65
C LYS A 8 14.01 8.19 8.82
N ALA A 9 14.07 7.41 9.90
CA ALA A 9 14.77 7.80 11.12
C ALA A 9 15.50 6.62 11.76
N LEU A 10 16.48 6.95 12.58
CA LEU A 10 17.03 6.08 13.60
C LEU A 10 16.68 6.64 14.98
N ALA A 11 16.60 5.76 15.97
CA ALA A 11 16.43 6.19 17.35
C ALA A 11 17.25 5.32 18.29
N PHE A 12 17.47 5.84 19.53
CA PHE A 12 18.24 5.17 20.57
C PHE A 12 19.62 4.72 20.05
N ASP A 13 20.39 5.67 19.50
CA ASP A 13 21.75 5.42 18.94
C ASP A 13 21.81 4.27 17.90
N GLY A 14 20.72 4.10 17.14
CA GLY A 14 20.64 3.10 16.07
C GLY A 14 20.05 1.75 16.50
N GLU A 15 19.61 1.60 17.75
CA GLU A 15 18.91 0.39 18.22
C GLU A 15 17.54 0.22 17.53
N ILE A 16 16.94 1.33 17.07
CA ILE A 16 15.64 1.36 16.39
C ILE A 16 15.77 2.03 15.03
N ARG A 17 15.21 1.40 14.00
CA ARG A 17 14.97 1.99 12.69
C ARG A 17 13.47 2.27 12.54
N ALA A 18 13.12 3.47 12.11
CA ALA A 18 11.74 3.89 12.04
C ALA A 18 11.40 4.56 10.70
N TYR A 19 10.17 4.33 10.26
CA TYR A 19 9.54 5.00 9.13
C TYR A 19 8.18 5.51 9.60
N ALA A 20 7.84 6.73 9.22
CA ALA A 20 6.50 7.26 9.41
C ALA A 20 6.04 7.97 8.15
N ALA A 21 4.76 7.91 7.85
CA ALA A 21 4.18 8.43 6.64
C ALA A 21 2.89 9.23 6.89
N LEU A 22 2.75 10.35 6.19
CA LEU A 22 1.49 11.02 5.91
C LEU A 22 1.11 10.65 4.48
N THR A 23 -0.11 10.12 4.27
CA THR A 23 -0.58 9.59 2.97
C THR A 23 -2.01 10.02 2.65
N THR A 24 -2.49 11.12 3.26
CA THR A 24 -3.90 11.54 3.14
C THR A 24 -4.27 11.89 1.70
N GLU A 25 -3.47 12.69 1.01
CA GLU A 25 -3.72 13.08 -0.38
C GLU A 25 -3.52 11.89 -1.34
N THR A 26 -2.53 11.06 -1.08
CA THR A 26 -2.21 9.85 -1.85
C THR A 26 -3.36 8.83 -1.82
N VAL A 27 -3.93 8.59 -0.63
CA VAL A 27 -5.09 7.70 -0.46
C VAL A 27 -6.36 8.34 -1.01
N GLN A 28 -6.51 9.68 -0.88
CA GLN A 28 -7.63 10.42 -1.49
C GLN A 28 -7.62 10.27 -3.02
N GLU A 29 -6.47 10.39 -3.66
CA GLU A 29 -6.35 10.21 -5.11
C GLU A 29 -6.79 8.80 -5.53
N ALA A 30 -6.37 7.75 -4.82
CA ALA A 30 -6.81 6.39 -5.07
C ALA A 30 -8.33 6.23 -4.86
N GLN A 31 -8.87 6.78 -3.77
CA GLN A 31 -10.31 6.77 -3.51
C GLN A 31 -11.10 7.45 -4.63
N THR A 32 -10.64 8.62 -5.09
CA THR A 32 -11.29 9.38 -6.17
C THR A 32 -11.31 8.61 -7.47
N ARG A 33 -10.21 7.93 -7.83
CA ARG A 33 -10.11 7.14 -9.07
C ARG A 33 -11.00 5.92 -9.07
N HIS A 34 -11.12 5.28 -7.92
CA HIS A 34 -11.83 4.01 -7.78
C HIS A 34 -13.27 4.16 -7.25
N TYR A 35 -13.63 5.32 -6.70
CA TYR A 35 -14.92 5.55 -6.04
C TYR A 35 -15.21 4.50 -4.95
N THR A 36 -14.19 4.15 -4.15
CA THR A 36 -14.32 3.16 -3.09
C THR A 36 -15.22 3.65 -1.97
N TRP A 37 -15.98 2.73 -1.38
CA TRP A 37 -16.81 2.99 -0.20
C TRP A 37 -15.95 2.98 1.08
N PRO A 38 -16.45 3.55 2.21
CA PRO A 38 -15.60 3.86 3.36
C PRO A 38 -14.76 2.71 3.90
N THR A 39 -15.34 1.50 4.04
CA THR A 39 -14.57 0.36 4.56
C THR A 39 -13.50 -0.10 3.55
N ALA A 40 -13.84 -0.13 2.26
CA ALA A 40 -12.88 -0.44 1.19
C ALA A 40 -11.77 0.61 1.12
N SER A 41 -12.11 1.91 1.23
CA SER A 41 -11.13 3.00 1.28
C SER A 41 -10.17 2.87 2.45
N ALA A 42 -10.69 2.50 3.64
CA ALA A 42 -9.85 2.32 4.82
C ALA A 42 -8.90 1.13 4.67
N ALA A 43 -9.36 -0.01 4.14
CA ALA A 43 -8.54 -1.19 3.92
C ALA A 43 -7.47 -0.93 2.85
N MET A 44 -7.86 -0.37 1.69
CA MET A 44 -6.95 0.02 0.62
C MET A 44 -5.92 1.03 1.08
N GLY A 45 -6.33 2.09 1.78
CA GLY A 45 -5.44 3.15 2.24
C GLY A 45 -4.42 2.64 3.27
N ARG A 46 -4.81 1.76 4.21
CA ARG A 46 -3.87 1.11 5.13
C ARG A 46 -2.84 0.28 4.38
N THR A 47 -3.28 -0.52 3.40
CA THR A 47 -2.37 -1.31 2.57
C THR A 47 -1.42 -0.42 1.77
N MET A 48 -1.93 0.65 1.13
CA MET A 48 -1.11 1.63 0.40
C MET A 48 -0.05 2.28 1.29
N THR A 49 -0.43 2.71 2.48
CA THR A 49 0.48 3.36 3.44
C THR A 49 1.60 2.41 3.86
N ALA A 50 1.27 1.16 4.21
CA ALA A 50 2.27 0.15 4.53
C ALA A 50 3.20 -0.11 3.33
N THR A 51 2.62 -0.30 2.13
CA THR A 51 3.36 -0.58 0.90
C THR A 51 4.29 0.58 0.52
N ALA A 52 3.85 1.85 0.68
CA ALA A 52 4.69 3.03 0.45
C ALA A 52 5.89 3.07 1.39
N MET A 53 5.70 2.81 2.69
CA MET A 53 6.81 2.73 3.66
C MET A 53 7.75 1.57 3.36
N MET A 54 7.22 0.42 2.92
CA MET A 54 8.05 -0.72 2.46
C MET A 54 8.84 -0.35 1.19
N GLY A 55 8.22 0.37 0.26
CA GLY A 55 8.89 0.94 -0.93
C GLY A 55 10.04 1.87 -0.56
N ALA A 56 9.86 2.70 0.46
CA ALA A 56 10.90 3.58 0.98
C ALA A 56 12.12 2.85 1.56
N MET A 57 12.03 1.55 1.86
CA MET A 57 13.16 0.72 2.28
C MET A 57 14.01 0.21 1.10
N LEU A 58 13.49 0.31 -0.12
CA LEU A 58 14.14 -0.12 -1.35
C LEU A 58 15.14 0.94 -1.87
N LYS A 59 15.88 0.60 -2.92
CA LYS A 59 16.91 1.47 -3.50
C LYS A 59 16.81 1.52 -5.04
N GLY A 60 17.18 2.65 -5.60
CA GLY A 60 17.27 2.83 -7.06
C GLY A 60 15.93 2.61 -7.77
N ASP A 61 15.88 1.66 -8.69
CA ASP A 61 14.66 1.32 -9.47
C ASP A 61 13.92 0.10 -8.92
N GLN A 62 14.27 -0.34 -7.71
CA GLN A 62 13.61 -1.45 -7.05
C GLN A 62 12.15 -1.10 -6.74
N LYS A 63 11.30 -2.13 -6.78
CA LYS A 63 9.87 -2.02 -6.53
C LYS A 63 9.34 -3.25 -5.81
N LEU A 64 8.16 -3.14 -5.24
CA LEU A 64 7.48 -4.26 -4.61
C LEU A 64 5.98 -4.22 -4.88
N THR A 65 5.38 -5.40 -4.82
CA THR A 65 3.94 -5.60 -4.84
C THR A 65 3.51 -6.29 -3.56
N VAL A 66 2.51 -5.73 -2.90
CA VAL A 66 1.84 -6.34 -1.75
C VAL A 66 0.46 -6.82 -2.19
N THR A 67 0.15 -8.08 -1.91
CA THR A 67 -1.19 -8.64 -2.07
C THR A 67 -1.73 -9.02 -0.70
N VAL A 68 -2.87 -8.47 -0.32
CA VAL A 68 -3.64 -8.87 0.85
C VAL A 68 -4.87 -9.63 0.36
N ASP A 69 -4.97 -10.89 0.74
CA ASP A 69 -6.13 -11.74 0.44
C ASP A 69 -6.54 -12.48 1.71
N GLY A 70 -7.51 -11.97 2.42
CA GLY A 70 -8.04 -12.56 3.64
C GLY A 70 -9.29 -13.42 3.40
N GLN A 71 -9.67 -13.63 2.13
CA GLN A 71 -10.89 -14.30 1.71
C GLN A 71 -12.16 -13.63 2.27
N GLY A 72 -12.08 -12.34 2.56
CA GLY A 72 -13.21 -11.54 2.98
C GLY A 72 -13.96 -10.91 1.80
N PRO A 73 -15.08 -10.22 2.07
CA PRO A 73 -15.95 -9.63 1.04
C PRO A 73 -15.29 -8.59 0.15
N ILE A 74 -14.17 -7.97 0.57
CA ILE A 74 -13.44 -7.00 -0.26
C ILE A 74 -12.69 -7.65 -1.42
N GLY A 75 -12.47 -8.98 -1.37
CA GLY A 75 -11.57 -9.68 -2.28
C GLY A 75 -10.11 -9.34 -1.97
N ARG A 76 -9.30 -9.26 -3.00
CA ARG A 76 -7.89 -8.91 -2.85
C ARG A 76 -7.70 -7.40 -2.83
N ILE A 77 -6.70 -6.98 -2.06
CA ILE A 77 -6.14 -5.63 -2.13
C ILE A 77 -4.73 -5.80 -2.69
N ILE A 78 -4.43 -5.12 -3.79
CA ILE A 78 -3.11 -5.16 -4.42
C ILE A 78 -2.55 -3.76 -4.44
N ALA A 79 -1.33 -3.61 -3.92
CA ALA A 79 -0.62 -2.34 -3.89
C ALA A 79 0.82 -2.51 -4.40
N ASP A 80 1.24 -1.60 -5.27
CA ASP A 80 2.61 -1.49 -5.76
C ASP A 80 3.27 -0.25 -5.17
N ALA A 81 4.54 -0.33 -4.83
CA ALA A 81 5.37 0.83 -4.52
C ALA A 81 6.82 0.64 -5.00
N ASN A 82 7.54 1.74 -5.09
CA ASN A 82 8.95 1.76 -5.45
C ASN A 82 9.79 2.63 -4.50
N ALA A 83 11.11 2.66 -4.74
CA ALA A 83 12.05 3.40 -3.94
C ALA A 83 11.93 4.95 -4.08
N LYS A 84 11.06 5.45 -4.97
CA LYS A 84 10.90 6.89 -5.26
C LYS A 84 9.69 7.51 -4.55
N GLY A 85 8.95 6.72 -3.75
CA GLY A 85 7.73 7.15 -3.07
C GLY A 85 6.47 7.12 -3.95
N GLU A 86 6.54 6.49 -5.10
CA GLU A 86 5.39 6.26 -5.97
C GLU A 86 4.65 5.02 -5.50
N VAL A 87 3.34 5.15 -5.26
CA VAL A 87 2.47 4.06 -4.81
C VAL A 87 1.15 4.07 -5.56
N ARG A 88 0.60 2.88 -5.80
CA ARG A 88 -0.74 2.70 -6.36
C ARG A 88 -1.38 1.46 -5.78
N ALA A 89 -2.70 1.41 -5.73
CA ALA A 89 -3.43 0.23 -5.28
C ALA A 89 -4.81 0.12 -5.93
N TYR A 90 -5.39 -1.06 -5.83
CA TYR A 90 -6.79 -1.30 -6.08
C TYR A 90 -7.32 -2.43 -5.19
N VAL A 91 -8.65 -2.58 -5.16
CA VAL A 91 -9.35 -3.66 -4.48
C VAL A 91 -10.32 -4.32 -5.46
N ASP A 92 -10.58 -5.63 -5.30
CA ASP A 92 -11.47 -6.36 -6.19
C ASP A 92 -12.93 -5.86 -6.07
N HIS A 93 -13.41 -5.53 -4.85
CA HIS A 93 -14.79 -5.10 -4.59
C HIS A 93 -14.85 -3.70 -3.98
N LEU A 94 -14.91 -2.68 -4.86
CA LEU A 94 -14.84 -1.25 -4.54
C LEU A 94 -15.92 -0.76 -3.57
N GLN A 95 -17.11 -1.37 -3.60
CA GLN A 95 -18.29 -0.95 -2.82
C GLN A 95 -18.44 -1.72 -1.50
N THR A 96 -17.38 -2.42 -1.05
CA THR A 96 -17.42 -3.11 0.23
C THR A 96 -17.49 -2.11 1.38
N HIS A 97 -18.59 -2.20 2.13
CA HIS A 97 -18.84 -1.35 3.30
C HIS A 97 -19.69 -2.08 4.33
N PHE A 98 -19.40 -1.84 5.59
CA PHE A 98 -20.13 -2.36 6.74
C PHE A 98 -20.43 -1.23 7.72
N PRO A 99 -21.51 -1.36 8.53
CA PRO A 99 -21.71 -0.49 9.68
C PRO A 99 -20.46 -0.45 10.57
N LEU A 100 -20.32 0.62 11.33
CA LEU A 100 -19.22 0.73 12.29
C LEU A 100 -19.27 -0.45 13.27
N ASN A 101 -18.08 -0.94 13.65
CA ASN A 101 -17.96 -1.99 14.65
C ASN A 101 -18.35 -1.48 16.06
N GLU A 102 -18.35 -2.36 17.06
CA GLU A 102 -18.69 -2.04 18.46
C GLU A 102 -17.84 -0.92 19.07
N GLN A 103 -16.68 -0.65 18.50
CA GLN A 103 -15.74 0.41 18.92
C GLN A 103 -15.98 1.74 18.17
N GLY A 104 -17.02 1.81 17.31
CA GLY A 104 -17.30 2.97 16.48
C GLY A 104 -16.30 3.21 15.34
N LYS A 105 -15.59 2.16 14.89
CA LYS A 105 -14.63 2.20 13.79
C LYS A 105 -15.15 1.48 12.56
N LEU A 106 -14.62 1.81 11.37
CA LEU A 106 -14.87 1.05 10.14
C LEU A 106 -14.42 -0.40 10.32
N ASP A 107 -15.28 -1.35 9.99
CA ASP A 107 -15.04 -2.79 10.20
C ASP A 107 -14.16 -3.38 9.08
N VAL A 108 -12.88 -2.99 9.09
CA VAL A 108 -11.88 -3.44 8.12
C VAL A 108 -11.62 -4.93 8.25
N ARG A 109 -11.56 -5.45 9.49
CA ARG A 109 -11.41 -6.88 9.74
C ARG A 109 -12.45 -7.72 9.01
N ARG A 110 -13.70 -7.32 9.08
CA ARG A 110 -14.80 -8.03 8.40
C ARG A 110 -14.67 -7.96 6.88
N ALA A 111 -14.22 -6.81 6.36
CA ALA A 111 -14.04 -6.64 4.93
C ALA A 111 -12.89 -7.50 4.39
N VAL A 112 -11.74 -7.48 5.06
CA VAL A 112 -10.53 -8.21 4.66
C VAL A 112 -10.67 -9.72 4.88
N GLY A 113 -11.24 -10.14 6.01
CA GLY A 113 -11.25 -11.54 6.44
C GLY A 113 -9.93 -11.98 7.06
N THR A 114 -9.88 -13.24 7.55
CA THR A 114 -8.72 -13.78 8.28
C THR A 114 -8.28 -15.17 7.81
N ASN A 115 -8.84 -15.69 6.70
CA ASN A 115 -8.57 -17.06 6.23
C ASN A 115 -7.56 -17.13 5.08
N GLY A 116 -6.71 -16.11 4.94
CA GLY A 116 -5.77 -16.01 3.84
C GLY A 116 -4.41 -15.45 4.27
N SER A 117 -3.78 -14.69 3.39
CA SER A 117 -2.40 -14.26 3.58
C SER A 117 -2.12 -12.84 3.08
N ILE A 118 -1.04 -12.26 3.62
CA ILE A 118 -0.30 -11.16 3.00
C ILE A 118 0.86 -11.78 2.24
N MET A 119 1.01 -11.43 0.97
CA MET A 119 2.15 -11.77 0.14
C MET A 119 2.85 -10.51 -0.34
N VAL A 120 4.17 -10.50 -0.26
CA VAL A 120 5.03 -9.42 -0.75
C VAL A 120 6.01 -9.97 -1.76
N VAL A 121 6.02 -9.38 -2.95
CA VAL A 121 6.97 -9.70 -4.02
C VAL A 121 7.85 -8.49 -4.26
N LYS A 122 9.16 -8.66 -4.15
CA LYS A 122 10.16 -7.61 -4.34
C LYS A 122 10.95 -7.85 -5.63
N ASP A 123 10.93 -6.87 -6.53
CA ASP A 123 11.82 -6.79 -7.69
C ASP A 123 13.01 -5.90 -7.32
N VAL A 124 14.13 -6.54 -7.06
CA VAL A 124 15.37 -5.86 -6.67
C VAL A 124 16.37 -5.77 -7.84
N GLY A 125 15.89 -5.97 -9.09
CA GLY A 125 16.70 -5.90 -10.30
C GLY A 125 17.56 -7.15 -10.52
N MET A 126 17.25 -8.25 -9.84
CA MET A 126 17.87 -9.57 -10.06
C MET A 126 17.03 -10.41 -11.04
N LYS A 127 17.59 -11.56 -11.48
CA LYS A 127 16.88 -12.46 -12.38
C LYS A 127 15.57 -13.00 -11.76
N ASP A 128 15.59 -13.30 -10.46
CA ASP A 128 14.47 -13.86 -9.74
C ASP A 128 13.93 -12.83 -8.75
N TYR A 129 12.61 -12.82 -8.54
CA TYR A 129 11.95 -12.00 -7.55
C TYR A 129 12.06 -12.65 -6.16
N PHE A 130 12.19 -11.82 -5.13
CA PHE A 130 12.06 -12.28 -3.76
C PHE A 130 10.60 -12.21 -3.35
N SER A 131 10.07 -13.31 -2.83
CA SER A 131 8.71 -13.38 -2.32
C SER A 131 8.68 -13.85 -0.88
N GLY A 132 7.84 -13.22 -0.08
CA GLY A 132 7.54 -13.62 1.29
C GLY A 132 6.03 -13.62 1.50
N ALA A 133 5.56 -14.49 2.39
CA ALA A 133 4.14 -14.53 2.74
C ALA A 133 3.96 -14.85 4.22
N SER A 134 2.86 -14.37 4.79
CA SER A 134 2.41 -14.73 6.13
C SER A 134 0.89 -14.85 6.18
N PRO A 135 0.31 -15.69 7.05
CA PRO A 135 -1.13 -15.70 7.25
C PRO A 135 -1.61 -14.35 7.81
N ILE A 136 -2.85 -13.99 7.50
CA ILE A 136 -3.55 -12.89 8.16
C ILE A 136 -3.99 -13.38 9.54
N VAL A 137 -3.69 -12.61 10.56
CA VAL A 137 -3.97 -12.96 11.98
C VAL A 137 -5.12 -12.15 12.56
N SER A 138 -5.29 -10.89 12.13
CA SER A 138 -6.34 -10.03 12.67
C SER A 138 -7.31 -9.49 11.61
N GLY A 139 -6.84 -9.24 10.39
CA GLY A 139 -7.58 -8.52 9.34
C GLY A 139 -7.62 -7.00 9.55
N GLU A 140 -6.96 -6.47 10.60
CA GLU A 140 -6.84 -5.02 10.86
C GLU A 140 -5.65 -4.38 10.13
N LEU A 141 -4.86 -5.19 9.45
CA LEU A 141 -3.69 -4.88 8.60
C LEU A 141 -2.45 -4.43 9.38
N GLY A 142 -2.54 -3.55 10.37
CA GLY A 142 -1.38 -3.15 11.18
C GLY A 142 -0.72 -4.34 11.88
N GLU A 143 -1.51 -5.13 12.57
CA GLU A 143 -1.07 -6.37 13.23
C GLU A 143 -0.61 -7.42 12.21
N ASP A 144 -1.29 -7.49 11.06
CA ASP A 144 -0.96 -8.47 10.01
C ASP A 144 0.39 -8.16 9.36
N PHE A 145 0.69 -6.88 9.08
CA PHE A 145 2.01 -6.46 8.63
C PHE A 145 3.09 -6.61 9.72
N THR A 146 2.76 -6.38 10.99
CA THR A 146 3.65 -6.66 12.12
C THR A 146 4.03 -8.14 12.12
N TYR A 147 3.04 -9.02 11.97
CA TYR A 147 3.25 -10.48 11.92
C TYR A 147 4.06 -10.89 10.67
N TYR A 148 3.80 -10.26 9.52
CA TYR A 148 4.59 -10.47 8.30
C TYR A 148 6.07 -10.18 8.53
N TYR A 149 6.40 -9.03 9.14
CA TYR A 149 7.79 -8.69 9.43
C TYR A 149 8.45 -9.68 10.37
N ALA A 150 7.75 -10.12 11.40
CA ALA A 150 8.30 -11.07 12.36
C ALA A 150 8.56 -12.46 11.76
N THR A 151 7.64 -12.95 10.91
CA THR A 151 7.68 -14.33 10.42
C THR A 151 8.36 -14.48 9.06
N SER A 152 8.14 -13.57 8.14
CA SER A 152 8.67 -13.64 6.78
C SER A 152 9.99 -12.86 6.61
N GLU A 153 10.07 -11.65 7.16
CA GLU A 153 11.28 -10.83 7.10
C GLU A 153 12.25 -11.08 8.27
N GLN A 154 11.83 -11.83 9.27
CA GLN A 154 12.58 -12.14 10.50
C GLN A 154 13.11 -10.88 11.21
N THR A 155 12.36 -9.80 11.12
CA THR A 155 12.70 -8.51 11.71
C THR A 155 11.63 -8.13 12.74
N PRO A 156 11.93 -8.13 14.04
CA PRO A 156 10.99 -7.69 15.06
C PRO A 156 10.56 -6.26 14.78
N SER A 157 9.26 -6.07 14.55
CA SER A 157 8.71 -4.79 14.10
C SER A 157 7.38 -4.49 14.76
N SER A 158 6.98 -3.22 14.76
CA SER A 158 5.62 -2.79 15.04
C SER A 158 5.13 -1.91 13.90
N VAL A 159 3.92 -2.17 13.41
CA VAL A 159 3.29 -1.43 12.32
C VAL A 159 1.97 -0.84 12.80
N GLY A 160 1.86 0.48 12.75
CA GLY A 160 0.63 1.21 13.02
C GLY A 160 0.11 1.88 11.77
N LEU A 161 -1.14 1.63 11.42
CA LEU A 161 -1.79 2.16 10.21
C LEU A 161 -3.13 2.79 10.58
N GLY A 162 -3.44 3.93 9.97
CA GLY A 162 -4.69 4.61 10.22
C GLY A 162 -5.24 5.30 8.99
N VAL A 163 -6.55 5.14 8.76
CA VAL A 163 -7.30 5.88 7.74
C VAL A 163 -8.64 6.29 8.34
N LEU A 164 -8.95 7.58 8.30
CA LEU A 164 -10.26 8.14 8.61
C LEU A 164 -10.95 8.58 7.32
N VAL A 165 -12.22 8.21 7.19
CA VAL A 165 -13.04 8.54 6.05
C VAL A 165 -14.19 9.41 6.50
N ASN A 166 -14.46 10.50 5.80
CA ASN A 166 -15.57 11.41 6.03
C ASN A 166 -16.90 10.76 5.58
N PRO A 167 -18.05 11.28 6.07
CA PRO A 167 -19.37 10.80 5.62
C PRO A 167 -19.63 10.94 4.12
N ASP A 168 -18.93 11.82 3.42
CA ASP A 168 -18.98 12.01 1.97
C ASP A 168 -18.01 11.08 1.19
N ASN A 169 -17.40 10.12 1.88
CA ASN A 169 -16.40 9.17 1.39
C ASN A 169 -15.02 9.77 1.08
N THR A 170 -14.78 11.04 1.33
CA THR A 170 -13.44 11.63 1.21
C THR A 170 -12.53 11.16 2.34
N ILE A 171 -11.22 11.16 2.09
CA ILE A 171 -10.22 10.76 3.09
C ILE A 171 -9.93 11.96 4.01
N LYS A 172 -10.20 11.82 5.29
CA LYS A 172 -9.96 12.85 6.29
C LYS A 172 -8.51 12.85 6.79
N ALA A 173 -7.97 11.66 7.03
CA ALA A 173 -6.60 11.45 7.49
C ALA A 173 -6.14 10.05 7.13
N ALA A 174 -4.92 9.92 6.63
CA ALA A 174 -4.29 8.63 6.37
C ALA A 174 -2.78 8.71 6.64
N GLY A 175 -2.23 7.65 7.21
CA GLY A 175 -0.81 7.52 7.47
C GLY A 175 -0.50 6.33 8.36
N GLY A 176 0.78 6.25 8.79
CA GLY A 176 1.22 5.12 9.58
C GLY A 176 2.68 5.22 9.97
N PHE A 177 3.13 4.18 10.65
CA PHE A 177 4.53 3.97 10.97
C PHE A 177 4.92 2.50 10.85
N ILE A 178 6.21 2.27 10.62
CA ILE A 178 6.89 0.97 10.78
C ILE A 178 8.11 1.22 11.65
N ILE A 179 8.17 0.56 12.80
CA ILE A 179 9.28 0.64 13.75
C ILE A 179 9.91 -0.73 13.84
N GLN A 180 11.22 -0.82 13.67
CA GLN A 180 11.97 -2.06 13.61
C GLN A 180 13.07 -2.08 14.65
N VAL A 181 13.13 -3.15 15.42
CA VAL A 181 14.20 -3.40 16.42
C VAL A 181 15.42 -3.91 15.68
N MET A 182 16.55 -3.22 15.86
CA MET A 182 17.82 -3.61 15.22
C MET A 182 18.55 -4.64 16.08
N PRO A 183 19.39 -5.51 15.45
CA PRO A 183 20.19 -6.47 16.20
C PRO A 183 21.05 -5.80 17.28
N GLY A 184 20.98 -6.29 18.50
CA GLY A 184 21.73 -5.75 19.64
C GLY A 184 21.00 -4.65 20.42
N ALA A 185 19.74 -4.34 20.10
CA ALA A 185 18.92 -3.44 20.89
C ALA A 185 18.77 -3.95 22.33
N LYS A 186 18.78 -3.03 23.29
CA LYS A 186 18.67 -3.34 24.71
C LYS A 186 17.22 -3.68 25.09
N ASP A 187 17.03 -4.58 26.04
CA ASP A 187 15.71 -4.94 26.57
C ASP A 187 14.95 -3.73 27.14
N GLU A 188 15.70 -2.76 27.72
CA GLU A 188 15.11 -1.52 28.23
C GLU A 188 14.49 -0.68 27.10
N THR A 189 15.17 -0.57 25.96
CA THR A 189 14.65 0.13 24.76
C THR A 189 13.40 -0.55 24.22
N ILE A 190 13.42 -1.88 24.15
CA ILE A 190 12.28 -2.67 23.68
C ILE A 190 11.07 -2.47 24.61
N SER A 191 11.27 -2.56 25.93
CA SER A 191 10.20 -2.38 26.91
C SER A 191 9.59 -0.97 26.89
N LYS A 192 10.41 0.06 26.70
CA LYS A 192 9.94 1.44 26.54
C LYS A 192 9.07 1.57 25.27
N LEU A 193 9.52 0.99 24.16
CA LEU A 193 8.81 1.01 22.89
C LEU A 193 7.45 0.29 22.99
N GLU A 194 7.43 -0.92 23.55
CA GLU A 194 6.19 -1.69 23.74
C GLU A 194 5.16 -0.92 24.58
N LYS A 195 5.62 -0.28 25.66
CA LYS A 195 4.75 0.56 26.49
C LYS A 195 4.21 1.75 25.71
N ALA A 196 5.06 2.50 25.02
CA ALA A 196 4.64 3.67 24.26
C ALA A 196 3.59 3.31 23.18
N ILE A 197 3.82 2.21 22.45
CA ILE A 197 2.87 1.75 21.42
C ILE A 197 1.55 1.28 22.04
N SER A 198 1.57 0.61 23.18
CA SER A 198 0.35 0.12 23.82
C SER A 198 -0.55 1.23 24.39
N GLU A 199 0.05 2.34 24.79
CA GLU A 199 -0.64 3.51 25.36
C GLU A 199 -1.00 4.58 24.31
N MET A 200 -0.57 4.39 23.04
CA MET A 200 -0.68 5.39 21.98
C MET A 200 -2.13 5.63 21.51
N THR A 201 -2.44 6.89 21.27
CA THR A 201 -3.67 7.24 20.55
C THR A 201 -3.63 6.68 19.11
N PRO A 202 -4.78 6.19 18.57
CA PRO A 202 -4.81 5.68 17.20
C PRO A 202 -4.19 6.65 16.18
N VAL A 203 -3.33 6.13 15.30
CA VAL A 203 -2.55 6.90 14.31
C VAL A 203 -3.42 7.87 13.51
N SER A 204 -4.58 7.41 13.04
CA SER A 204 -5.48 8.25 12.26
C SER A 204 -6.00 9.47 13.02
N LYS A 205 -6.18 9.36 14.34
CA LYS A 205 -6.57 10.50 15.19
C LYS A 205 -5.43 11.47 15.40
N LEU A 206 -4.20 10.97 15.55
CA LEU A 206 -3.02 11.83 15.67
C LEU A 206 -2.80 12.65 14.41
N ILE A 207 -2.94 12.02 13.23
CA ILE A 207 -2.83 12.72 11.93
C ILE A 207 -4.00 13.72 11.76
N GLU A 208 -5.22 13.37 12.14
CA GLU A 208 -6.38 14.28 12.12
C GLU A 208 -6.12 15.53 12.98
N GLN A 209 -5.38 15.39 14.09
CA GLN A 209 -4.98 16.49 14.96
C GLN A 209 -3.80 17.30 14.41
N GLY A 210 -3.27 16.94 13.24
CA GLY A 210 -2.21 17.66 12.56
C GLY A 210 -0.80 17.16 12.87
N LEU A 211 -0.64 15.97 13.49
CA LEU A 211 0.70 15.41 13.68
C LEU A 211 1.34 15.10 12.33
N THR A 212 2.57 15.56 12.20
CA THR A 212 3.45 15.21 11.08
C THR A 212 4.07 13.83 11.27
N PRO A 213 4.67 13.21 10.25
CA PRO A 213 5.42 11.97 10.40
C PRO A 213 6.50 12.04 11.48
N GLU A 214 7.22 13.17 11.59
CA GLU A 214 8.20 13.39 12.65
C GLU A 214 7.53 13.46 14.03
N GLY A 215 6.41 14.18 14.14
CA GLY A 215 5.63 14.25 15.37
C GLY A 215 5.14 12.88 15.81
N LEU A 216 4.74 12.02 14.86
CA LEU A 216 4.33 10.64 15.14
C LEU A 216 5.50 9.80 15.69
N LEU A 217 6.71 9.93 15.12
CA LEU A 217 7.89 9.26 15.66
C LEU A 217 8.29 9.80 17.03
N ASN A 218 8.22 11.10 17.23
CA ASN A 218 8.54 11.72 18.52
C ASN A 218 7.57 11.29 19.64
N GLU A 219 6.28 11.12 19.31
CA GLU A 219 5.27 10.61 20.26
C GLU A 219 5.57 9.20 20.73
N ILE A 220 6.09 8.33 19.83
CA ILE A 220 6.37 6.93 20.13
C ILE A 220 7.74 6.74 20.77
N LEU A 221 8.76 7.44 20.26
CA LEU A 221 10.16 7.16 20.56
C LEU A 221 10.77 8.18 21.53
N GLY A 222 10.10 9.34 21.72
CA GLY A 222 10.64 10.49 22.45
C GLY A 222 11.50 11.39 21.55
N GLU A 223 11.27 12.69 21.60
CA GLU A 223 11.91 13.68 20.73
C GLU A 223 13.44 13.64 20.82
N ASP A 224 13.98 13.48 22.02
CA ASP A 224 15.44 13.46 22.27
C ASP A 224 16.14 12.22 21.67
N HIS A 225 15.40 11.21 21.25
CA HIS A 225 15.96 9.96 20.77
C HIS A 225 15.89 9.79 19.26
N VAL A 226 15.13 10.65 18.55
CA VAL A 226 14.84 10.50 17.11
C VAL A 226 15.83 11.30 16.27
N GLN A 227 16.56 10.62 15.41
CA GLN A 227 17.40 11.21 14.38
C GLN A 227 16.77 11.02 13.01
N ILE A 228 16.27 12.10 12.41
CA ILE A 228 15.73 12.06 11.04
C ILE A 228 16.89 11.93 10.05
N LEU A 229 16.83 10.93 9.19
CA LEU A 229 17.82 10.65 8.15
C LEU A 229 17.40 11.22 6.80
N GLU A 230 16.12 11.07 6.45
CA GLU A 230 15.62 11.43 5.13
C GLU A 230 14.12 11.75 5.19
N LYS A 231 13.72 12.70 4.34
CA LYS A 231 12.32 12.96 3.99
C LYS A 231 12.15 12.72 2.49
N MET A 232 11.18 11.93 2.11
CA MET A 232 10.87 11.68 0.70
C MET A 232 9.38 11.92 0.42
N PRO A 233 9.03 12.58 -0.69
CA PRO A 233 7.63 12.73 -1.07
C PRO A 233 7.01 11.36 -1.31
N VAL A 234 5.71 11.24 -1.07
CA VAL A 234 4.90 10.10 -1.47
C VAL A 234 3.71 10.57 -2.28
N GLN A 235 3.36 9.82 -3.34
CA GLN A 235 2.25 10.17 -4.20
C GLN A 235 1.66 8.95 -4.88
N PHE A 236 0.39 9.06 -5.23
CA PHE A 236 -0.24 8.11 -6.14
C PHE A 236 0.35 8.30 -7.53
N GLU A 237 0.95 7.24 -8.09
CA GLU A 237 1.52 7.27 -9.43
C GLU A 237 1.20 5.99 -10.18
N CYS A 238 0.66 6.12 -11.39
CA CYS A 238 0.42 4.99 -12.27
C CYS A 238 1.08 5.20 -13.62
N ASN A 239 2.06 4.41 -13.92
CA ASN A 239 2.84 4.45 -15.16
C ASN A 239 2.23 3.59 -16.28
N CYS A 240 0.91 3.35 -16.28
CA CYS A 240 0.23 2.71 -17.39
C CYS A 240 0.25 3.63 -18.63
N SER A 241 0.27 3.03 -19.82
CA SER A 241 0.23 3.76 -21.08
C SER A 241 -0.45 2.93 -22.16
N HIS A 242 -0.87 3.60 -23.21
CA HIS A 242 -1.42 2.97 -24.41
C HIS A 242 -0.47 1.89 -24.97
N GLU A 243 0.83 2.21 -25.07
CA GLU A 243 1.84 1.28 -25.57
C GLU A 243 1.99 0.04 -24.68
N LYS A 244 2.00 0.22 -23.34
CA LYS A 244 2.11 -0.92 -22.41
C LYS A 244 0.94 -1.90 -22.54
N PHE A 245 -0.28 -1.38 -22.70
CA PHE A 245 -1.45 -2.22 -22.93
C PHE A 245 -1.46 -2.83 -24.32
N LEU A 246 -0.99 -2.12 -25.35
CA LEU A 246 -0.82 -2.68 -26.69
C LEU A 246 0.14 -3.87 -26.67
N ASN A 247 1.25 -3.77 -25.94
CA ASN A 247 2.19 -4.87 -25.73
C ASN A 247 1.56 -6.03 -24.94
N ALA A 248 0.66 -5.76 -24.00
CA ALA A 248 -0.08 -6.80 -23.30
C ALA A 248 -1.07 -7.52 -24.23
N ILE A 249 -1.80 -6.79 -25.08
CA ILE A 249 -2.68 -7.34 -26.12
C ILE A 249 -1.86 -8.22 -27.08
N LYS A 250 -0.66 -7.79 -27.49
CA LYS A 250 0.26 -8.62 -28.30
C LYS A 250 0.52 -9.98 -27.68
N GLY A 251 0.66 -10.04 -26.36
CA GLY A 251 0.90 -11.28 -25.60
C GLY A 251 -0.29 -12.26 -25.58
N LEU A 252 -1.51 -11.82 -25.96
CA LEU A 252 -2.68 -12.70 -26.05
C LEU A 252 -2.62 -13.64 -27.29
N GLY A 253 -1.83 -13.27 -28.29
CA GLY A 253 -1.64 -14.05 -29.49
C GLY A 253 -2.59 -13.69 -30.63
N GLU A 254 -2.26 -14.19 -31.84
CA GLU A 254 -2.92 -13.83 -33.08
C GLU A 254 -4.43 -14.11 -33.08
N ALA A 255 -4.84 -15.29 -32.60
CA ALA A 255 -6.25 -15.71 -32.63
C ALA A 255 -7.15 -14.75 -31.82
N GLU A 256 -6.71 -14.31 -30.65
CA GLU A 256 -7.48 -13.44 -29.77
C GLU A 256 -7.56 -12.01 -30.35
N ILE A 257 -6.47 -11.51 -30.92
CA ILE A 257 -6.47 -10.21 -31.61
C ILE A 257 -7.39 -10.23 -32.82
N GLN A 258 -7.42 -11.32 -33.59
CA GLN A 258 -8.36 -11.46 -34.70
C GLN A 258 -9.82 -11.47 -34.24
N ASN A 259 -10.14 -12.08 -33.10
CA ASN A 259 -11.47 -12.06 -32.53
C ASN A 259 -11.88 -10.64 -32.12
N MET A 260 -10.99 -9.88 -31.43
CA MET A 260 -11.23 -8.47 -31.08
C MET A 260 -11.56 -7.62 -32.31
N ILE A 261 -10.87 -7.83 -33.45
CA ILE A 261 -11.13 -7.11 -34.68
C ILE A 261 -12.51 -7.50 -35.26
N LYS A 262 -12.81 -8.80 -35.32
CA LYS A 262 -14.02 -9.31 -35.99
C LYS A 262 -15.30 -9.08 -35.20
N GLU A 263 -15.24 -9.22 -33.88
CA GLU A 263 -16.42 -9.20 -33.01
C GLU A 263 -16.66 -7.81 -32.42
N ASP A 264 -15.59 -7.15 -31.93
CA ASP A 264 -15.69 -5.91 -31.18
C ASP A 264 -15.28 -4.65 -32.00
N HIS A 265 -14.77 -4.83 -33.22
CA HIS A 265 -14.27 -3.76 -34.08
C HIS A 265 -13.21 -2.88 -33.38
N GLY A 266 -12.41 -3.48 -32.52
CA GLY A 266 -11.40 -2.83 -31.71
C GLY A 266 -11.22 -3.49 -30.36
N ALA A 267 -10.60 -2.78 -29.41
CA ALA A 267 -10.48 -3.24 -28.02
C ALA A 267 -10.50 -2.05 -27.05
N GLU A 268 -10.96 -2.27 -25.84
CA GLU A 268 -10.81 -1.33 -24.72
C GLU A 268 -10.07 -2.02 -23.57
N ALA A 269 -8.96 -1.44 -23.12
CA ALA A 269 -8.26 -1.88 -21.92
C ALA A 269 -8.47 -0.87 -20.79
N VAL A 270 -8.77 -1.35 -19.59
CA VAL A 270 -8.93 -0.52 -18.39
C VAL A 270 -7.83 -0.86 -17.40
N CYS A 271 -7.11 0.16 -16.94
CA CYS A 271 -6.09 -0.03 -15.92
C CYS A 271 -6.72 -0.27 -14.55
N HIS A 272 -6.49 -1.43 -13.95
CA HIS A 272 -7.01 -1.76 -12.61
C HIS A 272 -6.52 -0.79 -11.54
N PHE A 273 -5.28 -0.25 -11.66
CA PHE A 273 -4.69 0.64 -10.65
C PHE A 273 -5.20 2.07 -10.69
N CYS A 274 -5.59 2.61 -11.85
CA CYS A 274 -5.96 4.02 -11.95
C CYS A 274 -7.27 4.30 -12.67
N GLY A 275 -7.93 3.26 -13.21
CA GLY A 275 -9.18 3.39 -13.94
C GLY A 275 -9.06 4.01 -15.34
N ASN A 276 -7.85 4.39 -15.79
CA ASN A 276 -7.67 4.92 -17.13
C ASN A 276 -8.05 3.90 -18.20
N LYS A 277 -8.75 4.39 -19.24
CA LYS A 277 -9.22 3.59 -20.37
C LYS A 277 -8.39 3.88 -21.60
N TYR A 278 -8.00 2.84 -22.29
CA TYR A 278 -7.24 2.87 -23.54
C TYR A 278 -8.04 2.15 -24.63
N LYS A 279 -8.32 2.83 -25.71
CA LYS A 279 -9.05 2.26 -26.86
C LYS A 279 -8.08 1.99 -27.99
N TYR A 280 -8.27 0.87 -28.64
CA TYR A 280 -7.48 0.38 -29.77
C TYR A 280 -8.42 0.21 -30.97
N THR A 281 -8.08 0.84 -32.08
CA THR A 281 -8.84 0.73 -33.33
C THR A 281 -8.51 -0.57 -34.05
N GLU A 282 -9.38 -0.96 -35.01
CA GLU A 282 -9.10 -2.10 -35.90
C GLU A 282 -7.76 -1.93 -36.63
N GLU A 283 -7.43 -0.69 -37.05
CA GLU A 283 -6.18 -0.39 -37.76
C GLU A 283 -4.97 -0.69 -36.87
N GLU A 284 -5.00 -0.22 -35.61
CA GLU A 284 -3.91 -0.49 -34.64
C GLU A 284 -3.74 -1.97 -34.37
N LEU A 285 -4.86 -2.72 -34.23
CA LEU A 285 -4.82 -4.16 -34.00
C LEU A 285 -4.34 -4.93 -35.24
N ASN A 286 -4.67 -4.48 -36.46
CA ASN A 286 -4.14 -5.07 -37.68
C ASN A 286 -2.63 -4.85 -37.82
N VAL A 287 -2.11 -3.65 -37.51
CA VAL A 287 -0.67 -3.37 -37.46
C VAL A 287 0.02 -4.24 -36.42
N LEU A 288 -0.63 -4.47 -35.27
CA LEU A 288 -0.11 -5.36 -34.24
C LEU A 288 0.01 -6.80 -34.74
N LEU A 289 -1.02 -7.33 -35.46
CA LEU A 289 -1.00 -8.67 -36.07
C LEU A 289 0.16 -8.81 -37.08
N GLU A 290 0.37 -7.84 -37.95
CA GLU A 290 1.49 -7.83 -38.90
C GLU A 290 2.85 -7.92 -38.20
N SER A 291 2.98 -7.39 -36.98
CA SER A 291 4.18 -7.47 -36.17
C SER A 291 4.43 -8.81 -35.50
N LEU A 292 3.46 -9.74 -35.57
CA LEU A 292 3.56 -11.11 -35.03
C LEU A 292 3.97 -12.12 -36.10
N ALA A 293 3.77 -11.80 -37.38
CA ALA A 293 4.16 -12.60 -38.54
C ALA A 293 5.66 -12.48 -38.81
#